data_e0b65279ed4dcf6cb14a3d3b2f1b4732
#
_entry.id   e0b65279ed4dcf6cb14a3d3b2f1b4732
#
_cell.length_a   1.000
_cell.length_b   1.000
_cell.length_c   1.000
_cell.angle_alpha   90.00
_cell.angle_beta   90.00
_cell.angle_gamma   90.00
#
_symmetry.space_group_name_H-M   'P 1'
#
loop_
_entity.id
_entity.type
_entity.pdbx_description
1 polymer ?
#
loop_
_entity_poly.entity_id
_entity_poly.type
_entity_poly.pdbx_seq_one_letter_code
_entity_poly.pdbx_strand_id
1 'polypeptide(L)'
;AQNDEAAIKQTINNLFDGMRRSDTAMIRSAFAPQSILQTIVNSKEGKVFIRSEPLDSFIASVGKPHKEVYDEKITFDLIKVDGHLAIAWTPYKFFVDEKFSHCGVDSYQLVKLNGEWKIQYLIDTRRKENCD
;
A
#
# COMPACT_ATOMS: atom_id res chain seq x y z
N ALA A 1 -13.17 -13.26 -13.91
CA ALA A 1 -13.92 -12.29 -13.15
C ALA A 1 -13.90 -12.59 -11.65
N GLN A 2 -14.41 -13.72 -11.19
CA GLN A 2 -14.42 -14.05 -9.76
C GLN A 2 -13.01 -14.20 -9.20
N ASN A 3 -12.09 -14.74 -10.01
CA ASN A 3 -10.72 -14.96 -9.59
C ASN A 3 -9.91 -13.66 -9.53
N ASP A 4 -10.35 -12.61 -10.25
CA ASP A 4 -9.65 -11.34 -10.24
C ASP A 4 -9.70 -10.68 -8.88
N GLU A 5 -10.83 -10.69 -8.19
CA GLU A 5 -10.93 -10.08 -6.87
C GLU A 5 -9.96 -10.76 -5.88
N ALA A 6 -9.93 -12.09 -5.87
CA ALA A 6 -9.03 -12.83 -5.00
C ALA A 6 -7.57 -12.55 -5.35
N ALA A 7 -7.25 -12.49 -6.63
CA ALA A 7 -5.89 -12.21 -7.10
C ALA A 7 -5.45 -10.80 -6.74
N ILE A 8 -6.34 -9.82 -6.83
CA ILE A 8 -6.07 -8.43 -6.44
C ILE A 8 -5.80 -8.37 -4.94
N LYS A 9 -6.62 -9.03 -4.12
CA LYS A 9 -6.39 -9.09 -2.68
C LYS A 9 -5.04 -9.71 -2.35
N GLN A 10 -4.65 -10.76 -3.09
CA GLN A 10 -3.36 -11.41 -2.87
C GLN A 10 -2.21 -10.47 -3.20
N THR A 11 -2.31 -9.72 -4.30
CA THR A 11 -1.28 -8.74 -4.65
C THR A 11 -1.11 -7.71 -3.55
N ILE A 12 -2.22 -7.17 -3.05
CA ILE A 12 -2.17 -6.16 -1.99
C ILE A 12 -1.64 -6.77 -0.69
N ASN A 13 -2.08 -7.97 -0.34
CA ASN A 13 -1.58 -8.66 0.86
C ASN A 13 -0.08 -8.94 0.77
N ASN A 14 0.44 -9.22 -0.42
CA ASN A 14 1.88 -9.44 -0.60
C ASN A 14 2.69 -8.19 -0.23
N LEU A 15 2.17 -7.01 -0.52
CA LEU A 15 2.82 -5.76 -0.10
C LEU A 15 2.94 -5.71 1.43
N PHE A 16 1.85 -5.92 2.14
CA PHE A 16 1.83 -5.73 3.59
C PHE A 16 2.49 -6.91 4.33
N ASP A 17 2.35 -8.13 3.84
CA ASP A 17 3.08 -9.27 4.38
C ASP A 17 4.58 -9.09 4.17
N GLY A 18 4.98 -8.59 3.00
CA GLY A 18 6.38 -8.29 2.73
C GLY A 18 6.94 -7.24 3.67
N MET A 19 6.14 -6.22 4.00
CA MET A 19 6.56 -5.19 4.96
C MET A 19 6.77 -5.79 6.34
N ARG A 20 5.85 -6.62 6.82
CA ARG A 20 5.98 -7.25 8.14
C ARG A 20 7.23 -8.13 8.24
N ARG A 21 7.58 -8.80 7.15
CA ARG A 21 8.71 -9.73 7.11
C ARG A 21 10.01 -9.10 6.63
N SER A 22 9.97 -7.83 6.26
CA SER A 22 11.09 -7.14 5.59
C SER A 22 11.56 -7.92 4.37
N ASP A 23 10.62 -8.53 3.64
CA ASP A 23 10.88 -9.32 2.45
C ASP A 23 10.75 -8.43 1.21
N THR A 24 11.88 -7.90 0.76
CA THR A 24 11.91 -6.92 -0.33
C THR A 24 11.47 -7.53 -1.66
N ALA A 25 11.75 -8.80 -1.89
CA ALA A 25 11.31 -9.48 -3.12
C ALA A 25 9.79 -9.59 -3.17
N MET A 26 9.16 -9.92 -2.04
CA MET A 26 7.70 -10.00 -1.94
C MET A 26 7.07 -8.63 -2.17
N ILE A 27 7.62 -7.58 -1.59
CA ILE A 27 7.12 -6.22 -1.79
C ILE A 27 7.23 -5.84 -3.26
N ARG A 28 8.40 -6.05 -3.86
CA ARG A 28 8.62 -5.68 -5.26
C ARG A 28 7.68 -6.42 -6.20
N SER A 29 7.37 -7.67 -5.90
CA SER A 29 6.48 -8.48 -6.74
C SER A 29 5.07 -7.92 -6.83
N ALA A 30 4.65 -7.11 -5.85
CA ALA A 30 3.31 -6.52 -5.84
C ALA A 30 3.17 -5.32 -6.77
N PHE A 31 4.27 -4.74 -7.24
CA PHE A 31 4.24 -3.48 -7.99
C PHE A 31 4.56 -3.68 -9.46
N ALA A 32 3.90 -2.87 -10.30
CA ALA A 32 4.24 -2.79 -11.72
C ALA A 32 5.57 -2.04 -11.88
N PRO A 33 6.28 -2.27 -12.99
CA PRO A 33 7.41 -1.40 -13.33
C PRO A 33 6.93 0.04 -13.46
N GLN A 34 7.70 1.01 -13.00
CA GLN A 34 7.35 2.43 -13.09
C GLN A 34 6.07 2.79 -12.31
N SER A 35 5.80 2.08 -11.23
CA SER A 35 4.67 2.40 -10.37
C SER A 35 4.90 3.71 -9.63
N ILE A 36 3.79 4.32 -9.18
CA ILE A 36 3.80 5.61 -8.49
C ILE A 36 3.30 5.39 -7.07
N LEU A 37 4.10 5.82 -6.09
CA LEU A 37 3.73 5.81 -4.67
C LEU A 37 3.71 7.25 -4.17
N GLN A 38 2.59 7.65 -3.57
CA GLN A 38 2.43 9.01 -3.07
C GLN A 38 1.68 9.00 -1.74
N THR A 39 1.94 10.03 -0.94
CA THR A 39 1.27 10.26 0.33
C THR A 39 0.76 11.68 0.37
N ILE A 40 -0.47 11.86 0.82
CA ILE A 40 -1.01 13.19 1.07
C ILE A 40 -0.52 13.63 2.45
N VAL A 41 0.16 14.77 2.49
CA VAL A 41 0.74 15.30 3.72
C VAL A 41 -0.02 16.55 4.13
N ASN A 42 -0.41 16.59 5.42
CA ASN A 42 -0.97 17.79 6.04
C ASN A 42 0.11 18.40 6.93
N SER A 43 0.58 19.58 6.58
CA SER A 43 1.58 20.27 7.38
C SER A 43 0.95 20.85 8.65
N LYS A 44 1.78 21.18 9.63
CA LYS A 44 1.32 21.84 10.87
C LYS A 44 0.61 23.16 10.60
N GLU A 45 0.91 23.78 9.46
CA GLU A 45 0.35 25.08 9.06
C GLU A 45 -0.94 24.92 8.27
N GLY A 46 -1.46 23.69 8.13
CA GLY A 46 -2.69 23.44 7.41
C GLY A 46 -2.55 23.36 5.91
N LYS A 47 -1.33 23.28 5.38
CA LYS A 47 -1.11 23.11 3.95
C LYS A 47 -1.16 21.64 3.59
N VAL A 48 -1.81 21.34 2.47
CA VAL A 48 -1.89 19.99 1.94
C VAL A 48 -0.99 19.89 0.72
N PHE A 49 -0.12 18.90 0.71
CA PHE A 49 0.72 18.66 -0.46
C PHE A 49 0.94 17.15 -0.63
N ILE A 50 1.44 16.77 -1.81
CA ILE A 50 1.67 15.37 -2.15
C ILE A 50 3.17 15.11 -2.14
N ARG A 51 3.57 14.07 -1.42
CA ARG A 51 4.95 13.60 -1.41
C ARG A 51 5.02 12.31 -2.22
N SER A 52 5.92 12.27 -3.21
CA SER A 52 6.16 11.08 -4.00
C SER A 52 7.37 10.35 -3.46
N GLU A 53 7.29 9.03 -3.44
CA GLU A 53 8.40 8.19 -3.03
C GLU A 53 8.72 7.20 -4.15
N PRO A 54 9.95 7.22 -4.70
CA PRO A 54 10.32 6.20 -5.67
C PRO A 54 10.22 4.80 -5.08
N LEU A 55 9.77 3.84 -5.87
CA LEU A 55 9.58 2.47 -5.39
C LEU A 55 10.88 1.90 -4.81
N ASP A 56 12.00 2.10 -5.49
CA ASP A 56 13.29 1.59 -5.01
C ASP A 56 13.66 2.16 -3.64
N SER A 57 13.35 3.44 -3.40
CA SER A 57 13.61 4.08 -2.10
C SER A 57 12.74 3.48 -1.01
N PHE A 58 11.48 3.24 -1.31
CA PHE A 58 10.56 2.61 -0.37
C PHE A 58 11.03 1.20 -0.01
N ILE A 59 11.39 0.41 -1.01
CA ILE A 59 11.85 -0.96 -0.78
C ILE A 59 13.15 -0.97 0.00
N ALA A 60 14.09 -0.08 -0.33
CA ALA A 60 15.36 0.02 0.40
C ALA A 60 15.12 0.40 1.86
N SER A 61 14.18 1.30 2.12
CA SER A 61 13.84 1.73 3.47
C SER A 61 13.30 0.56 4.30
N VAL A 62 12.38 -0.22 3.74
CA VAL A 62 11.80 -1.37 4.45
C VAL A 62 12.83 -2.48 4.62
N GLY A 63 13.71 -2.66 3.64
CA GLY A 63 14.71 -3.73 3.65
C GLY A 63 15.92 -3.46 4.54
N LYS A 64 16.11 -2.23 5.02
CA LYS A 64 17.20 -1.93 5.94
C LYS A 64 17.01 -2.72 7.23
N PRO A 65 18.10 -3.22 7.85
CA PRO A 65 17.98 -3.87 9.16
C PRO A 65 17.35 -2.92 10.16
N HIS A 66 16.25 -3.34 10.75
CA HIS A 66 15.59 -2.61 11.83
C HIS A 66 14.99 -3.62 12.80
N LYS A 67 14.92 -3.23 14.07
CA LYS A 67 14.37 -4.10 15.10
C LYS A 67 12.85 -4.09 15.10
N GLU A 68 12.26 -2.99 14.64
CA GLU A 68 10.83 -2.78 14.70
C GLU A 68 10.12 -3.64 13.64
N VAL A 69 8.94 -4.10 13.99
CA VAL A 69 8.03 -4.76 13.04
C VAL A 69 7.03 -3.72 12.56
N TYR A 70 6.98 -3.51 11.25
CA TYR A 70 6.02 -2.61 10.62
C TYR A 70 4.79 -3.42 10.21
N ASP A 71 3.67 -3.14 10.84
CA ASP A 71 2.43 -3.89 10.62
C ASP A 71 1.30 -2.95 10.23
N GLU A 72 0.93 -3.00 8.96
CA GLU A 72 -0.22 -2.28 8.46
C GLU A 72 -1.39 -3.25 8.34
N LYS A 73 -2.42 -3.02 9.15
CA LYS A 73 -3.63 -3.85 9.15
C LYS A 73 -4.66 -3.19 8.28
N ILE A 74 -5.10 -3.89 7.24
CA ILE A 74 -6.01 -3.34 6.23
C ILE A 74 -7.34 -4.08 6.25
N THR A 75 -8.36 -3.39 5.76
CA THR A 75 -9.67 -3.96 5.45
C THR A 75 -9.98 -3.63 4.00
N PHE A 76 -10.49 -4.61 3.25
CA PHE A 76 -10.90 -4.37 1.86
C PHE A 76 -12.32 -3.82 1.86
N ASP A 77 -12.44 -2.53 1.58
CA ASP A 77 -13.74 -1.85 1.56
C ASP A 77 -14.37 -1.85 0.16
N LEU A 78 -13.55 -1.72 -0.87
CA LEU A 78 -14.01 -1.66 -2.24
C LEU A 78 -12.97 -2.23 -3.18
N ILE A 79 -13.41 -3.07 -4.13
CA ILE A 79 -12.63 -3.52 -5.27
C ILE A 79 -13.55 -3.48 -6.47
N LYS A 80 -13.11 -2.83 -7.56
CA LYS A 80 -13.83 -2.83 -8.84
C LYS A 80 -12.88 -3.16 -9.96
N VAL A 81 -13.35 -3.93 -10.93
CA VAL A 81 -12.53 -4.44 -12.03
C VAL A 81 -13.22 -4.13 -13.36
N ASP A 82 -12.42 -3.64 -14.30
CA ASP A 82 -12.84 -3.51 -15.70
C ASP A 82 -11.70 -4.02 -16.58
N GLY A 83 -11.80 -5.26 -17.06
CA GLY A 83 -10.77 -5.87 -17.87
C GLY A 83 -9.43 -5.93 -17.15
N HIS A 84 -8.45 -5.22 -17.66
CA HIS A 84 -7.08 -5.21 -17.12
C HIS A 84 -6.83 -4.07 -16.15
N LEU A 85 -7.86 -3.36 -15.73
CA LEU A 85 -7.78 -2.28 -14.75
C LEU A 85 -8.61 -2.62 -13.53
N ALA A 86 -8.06 -2.33 -12.36
CA ALA A 86 -8.82 -2.45 -11.12
C ALA A 86 -8.52 -1.26 -10.22
N ILE A 87 -9.49 -0.96 -9.34
CA ILE A 87 -9.27 -0.03 -8.25
C ILE A 87 -9.56 -0.76 -6.94
N ALA A 88 -8.89 -0.32 -5.87
CA ALA A 88 -9.13 -0.84 -4.54
C ALA A 88 -9.02 0.29 -3.51
N TRP A 89 -9.70 0.10 -2.40
CA TRP A 89 -9.79 1.09 -1.32
C TRP A 89 -9.66 0.32 -0.02
N THR A 90 -8.56 0.53 0.73
CA THR A 90 -8.33 -0.21 1.96
C THR A 90 -8.10 0.76 3.12
N PRO A 91 -9.08 0.93 4.01
CA PRO A 91 -8.80 1.55 5.31
C PRO A 91 -7.72 0.77 6.03
N TYR A 92 -6.83 1.48 6.73
CA TYR A 92 -5.73 0.82 7.41
C TYR A 92 -5.44 1.43 8.78
N LYS A 93 -4.79 0.63 9.63
CA LYS A 93 -4.18 1.08 10.87
C LYS A 93 -2.74 0.58 10.86
N PHE A 94 -1.80 1.49 11.11
CA PHE A 94 -0.37 1.17 11.08
C PHE A 94 0.19 1.12 12.47
N PHE A 95 0.92 0.04 12.77
CA PHE A 95 1.52 -0.21 14.06
C PHE A 95 3.02 -0.41 13.90
N VAL A 96 3.79 0.10 14.87
CA VAL A 96 5.22 -0.16 14.98
C VAL A 96 5.41 -0.91 16.29
N ASP A 97 5.85 -2.17 16.22
CA ASP A 97 6.00 -3.05 17.39
C ASP A 97 4.74 -3.09 18.25
N GLU A 98 3.58 -3.28 17.61
CA GLU A 98 2.29 -3.34 18.26
C GLU A 98 1.80 -2.01 18.84
N LYS A 99 2.58 -0.93 18.68
CA LYS A 99 2.15 0.40 19.10
C LYS A 99 1.50 1.12 17.93
N PHE A 100 0.29 1.64 18.17
CA PHE A 100 -0.42 2.39 17.14
C PHE A 100 0.37 3.63 16.73
N SER A 101 0.56 3.80 15.41
CA SER A 101 1.25 4.94 14.83
C SER A 101 0.27 5.93 14.17
N HIS A 102 -0.49 5.44 13.20
CA HIS A 102 -1.43 6.28 12.47
C HIS A 102 -2.41 5.40 11.70
N CYS A 103 -3.42 6.03 11.12
CA CYS A 103 -4.40 5.35 10.28
C CYS A 103 -4.66 6.17 9.03
N GLY A 104 -5.46 5.63 8.14
CA GLY A 104 -5.88 6.32 6.93
C GLY A 104 -6.52 5.36 5.96
N VAL A 105 -6.37 5.68 4.69
CA VAL A 105 -6.87 4.86 3.57
C VAL A 105 -5.78 4.75 2.53
N ASP A 106 -5.60 3.56 1.99
CA ASP A 106 -4.79 3.32 0.80
C ASP A 106 -5.72 3.21 -0.40
N SER A 107 -5.46 4.00 -1.43
CA SER A 107 -6.18 3.98 -2.69
C SER A 107 -5.25 3.47 -3.78
N TYR A 108 -5.71 2.46 -4.52
CA TYR A 108 -4.88 1.78 -5.51
C TYR A 108 -5.50 1.80 -6.88
N GLN A 109 -4.63 1.89 -7.88
CA GLN A 109 -4.97 1.48 -9.23
C GLN A 109 -4.04 0.32 -9.59
N LEU A 110 -4.63 -0.80 -10.04
CA LEU A 110 -3.89 -1.99 -10.40
C LEU A 110 -4.09 -2.29 -11.88
N VAL A 111 -3.08 -2.91 -12.48
CA VAL A 111 -3.14 -3.32 -13.87
C VAL A 111 -2.79 -4.81 -13.96
N LYS A 112 -3.43 -5.52 -14.88
CA LYS A 112 -3.17 -6.93 -15.11
C LYS A 112 -2.15 -7.04 -16.24
N LEU A 113 -0.92 -7.37 -15.87
CA LEU A 113 0.20 -7.47 -16.80
C LEU A 113 0.63 -8.93 -16.90
N ASN A 114 0.62 -9.48 -18.11
CA ASN A 114 1.00 -10.87 -18.33
C ASN A 114 0.25 -11.85 -17.42
N GLY A 115 -1.04 -11.58 -17.21
CA GLY A 115 -1.88 -12.43 -16.36
C GLY A 115 -1.77 -12.19 -14.88
N GLU A 116 -0.98 -11.22 -14.45
CA GLU A 116 -0.77 -10.94 -13.02
C GLU A 116 -1.19 -9.51 -12.67
N TRP A 117 -1.90 -9.36 -11.54
CA TRP A 117 -2.27 -8.04 -11.05
C TRP A 117 -1.08 -7.39 -10.35
N LYS A 118 -0.81 -6.13 -10.72
CA LYS A 118 0.28 -5.33 -10.16
C LYS A 118 -0.23 -3.95 -9.78
N ILE A 119 0.29 -3.39 -8.69
CA ILE A 119 -0.04 -2.04 -8.27
C ILE A 119 0.68 -1.06 -9.18
N GLN A 120 -0.08 -0.22 -9.85
CA GLN A 120 0.45 0.84 -10.72
C GLN A 120 0.53 2.17 -9.98
N TYR A 121 -0.46 2.46 -9.14
CA TYR A 121 -0.55 3.72 -8.42
C TYR A 121 -1.09 3.45 -7.03
N LEU A 122 -0.39 3.93 -6.03
CA LEU A 122 -0.79 3.85 -4.63
C LEU A 122 -0.64 5.22 -4.01
N ILE A 123 -1.73 5.77 -3.50
CA ILE A 123 -1.73 7.02 -2.77
C ILE A 123 -2.49 6.83 -1.46
N ASP A 124 -1.97 7.38 -0.37
CA ASP A 124 -2.59 7.19 0.93
C ASP A 124 -2.80 8.49 1.67
N THR A 125 -3.71 8.43 2.63
CA THR A 125 -3.89 9.47 3.63
C THR A 125 -3.27 8.99 4.94
N ARG A 126 -2.93 9.93 5.82
CA ARG A 126 -2.41 9.63 7.16
C ARG A 126 -3.04 10.55 8.17
N ARG A 127 -3.53 10.00 9.26
CA ARG A 127 -4.09 10.77 10.37
C ARG A 127 -3.91 9.99 11.66
N LYS A 128 -4.10 10.65 12.79
CA LYS A 128 -4.03 10.01 14.11
C LYS A 128 -5.38 9.99 14.81
N GLU A 129 -6.38 10.63 14.22
CA GLU A 129 -7.72 10.75 14.77
C GLU A 129 -8.72 10.09 13.85
N ASN A 130 -9.89 9.75 14.41
CA ASN A 130 -11.00 9.14 13.68
C ASN A 130 -10.55 7.86 12.97
N CYS A 131 -9.89 7.00 13.72
CA CYS A 131 -9.28 5.80 13.19
C CYS A 131 -10.13 4.54 13.36
N ASP A 132 -11.34 4.66 13.84
CA ASP A 132 -12.21 3.49 14.04
C ASP A 132 -13.15 3.22 12.88
#